data_0931714962d48afaa7f6099a730d0481
#
_entry.id   0931714962d48afaa7f6099a730d0481
#
_cell.length_a   1.000
_cell.length_b   1.000
_cell.length_c   1.000
_cell.angle_alpha   90.00
_cell.angle_beta   90.00
_cell.angle_gamma   90.00
#
_symmetry.space_group_name_H-M   'P 1'
#
loop_
_entity.id
_entity.type
_entity.pdbx_description
1 polymer ?
#
loop_
_entity_poly.entity_id
_entity_poly.type
_entity_poly.pdbx_seq_one_letter_code
_entity_poly.pdbx_strand_id
1 'polypeptide(L)'
;MMWVLSLSKGLLRAFNARYAAFYFDDEHVVLDILPLRSGHISRFSCRRRGDRKPADDLKALVLQSGEEWHDLVSNLHSKGYATLFLLRRNHDHSLQPESVKPDCRTRPRFSRKERESMKTLNIGVNDLLSAQSVLKIKSAYKQKAKLHHPDMGGDAEDFRRLAEAHQQMLLWAKNPQFTSRKALTDCWSYDGFTNRWVPPL
;
A
#
# COMPACT_ATOMS: atom_id res chain seq x y z
N MET A 1 2.15 -11.18 -8.08
CA MET A 1 1.29 -10.70 -6.97
C MET A 1 -0.14 -10.39 -7.44
N MET A 2 -0.36 -9.44 -8.34
CA MET A 2 -1.73 -8.99 -8.72
C MET A 2 -2.70 -10.08 -9.19
N TRP A 3 -2.25 -11.07 -9.94
CA TRP A 3 -3.16 -12.14 -10.39
C TRP A 3 -3.55 -13.10 -9.25
N VAL A 4 -2.67 -13.35 -8.28
CA VAL A 4 -2.99 -14.16 -7.08
C VAL A 4 -3.98 -13.43 -6.19
N LEU A 5 -3.81 -12.12 -6.00
CA LEU A 5 -4.79 -11.28 -5.32
C LEU A 5 -6.14 -11.26 -6.07
N SER A 6 -6.12 -11.36 -7.39
CA SER A 6 -7.37 -11.51 -8.16
C SER A 6 -8.03 -12.87 -7.93
N LEU A 7 -7.26 -13.94 -7.80
CA LEU A 7 -7.75 -15.28 -7.48
C LEU A 7 -8.46 -15.31 -6.11
N SER A 8 -7.89 -14.64 -5.10
CA SER A 8 -8.47 -14.61 -3.75
C SER A 8 -9.86 -13.97 -3.68
N LYS A 9 -10.25 -13.16 -4.68
CA LYS A 9 -11.55 -12.48 -4.69
C LYS A 9 -12.75 -13.46 -4.69
N GLY A 10 -12.58 -14.65 -5.25
CA GLY A 10 -13.59 -15.71 -5.20
C GLY A 10 -13.88 -16.12 -3.76
N LEU A 11 -12.81 -16.44 -3.02
CA LEU A 11 -12.88 -16.81 -1.61
C LEU A 11 -13.40 -15.66 -0.74
N LEU A 12 -12.92 -14.44 -0.97
CA LEU A 12 -13.35 -13.25 -0.22
C LEU A 12 -14.85 -12.97 -0.40
N ARG A 13 -15.38 -13.19 -1.59
CA ARG A 13 -16.83 -13.09 -1.85
C ARG A 13 -17.62 -14.21 -1.15
N ALA A 14 -17.11 -15.44 -1.17
CA ALA A 14 -17.74 -16.55 -0.45
C ALA A 14 -17.81 -16.28 1.06
N PHE A 15 -16.82 -15.59 1.60
CA PHE A 15 -16.77 -15.20 3.01
C PHE A 15 -17.46 -13.86 3.32
N ASN A 16 -18.12 -13.24 2.34
CA ASN A 16 -18.73 -11.91 2.47
C ASN A 16 -17.76 -10.87 3.09
N ALA A 17 -16.50 -10.89 2.66
CA ALA A 17 -15.47 -10.01 3.17
C ALA A 17 -15.81 -8.54 2.93
N ARG A 18 -15.93 -7.75 4.01
CA ARG A 18 -16.06 -6.30 3.94
C ARG A 18 -14.70 -5.66 3.71
N TYR A 19 -13.71 -6.10 4.48
CA TYR A 19 -12.31 -5.75 4.32
C TYR A 19 -11.46 -7.00 4.44
N ALA A 20 -10.29 -6.98 3.82
CA ALA A 20 -9.24 -7.96 4.09
C ALA A 20 -7.86 -7.30 3.99
N ALA A 21 -6.92 -7.82 4.74
CA ALA A 21 -5.52 -7.45 4.68
C ALA A 21 -4.68 -8.67 4.29
N PHE A 22 -3.74 -8.47 3.40
CA PHE A 22 -2.75 -9.48 3.04
C PHE A 22 -1.35 -8.95 3.30
N TYR A 23 -0.58 -9.71 4.03
CA TYR A 23 0.83 -9.46 4.31
C TYR A 23 1.61 -10.75 4.49
N PHE A 24 2.90 -10.63 4.57
CA PHE A 24 3.81 -11.75 4.81
C PHE A 24 5.06 -11.24 5.53
N ASP A 25 5.62 -12.10 6.33
CA ASP A 25 6.94 -11.95 6.95
C ASP A 25 7.90 -13.06 6.45
N ASP A 26 8.96 -13.33 7.18
CA ASP A 26 9.92 -14.37 6.82
C ASP A 26 9.39 -15.79 7.08
N GLU A 27 8.41 -15.94 7.96
CA GLU A 27 7.89 -17.24 8.39
C GLU A 27 6.50 -17.55 7.84
N HIS A 28 5.64 -16.53 7.68
CA HIS A 28 4.22 -16.72 7.38
C HIS A 28 3.71 -15.83 6.25
N VAL A 29 2.71 -16.36 5.59
CA VAL A 29 1.78 -15.59 4.75
C VAL A 29 0.45 -15.53 5.48
N VAL A 30 -0.11 -14.33 5.56
CA VAL A 30 -1.33 -14.06 6.36
C VAL A 30 -2.37 -13.34 5.51
N LEU A 31 -3.61 -13.83 5.60
CA LEU A 31 -4.80 -13.22 5.03
C LEU A 31 -5.83 -13.01 6.15
N ASP A 32 -5.95 -11.79 6.62
CA ASP A 32 -6.94 -11.38 7.61
C ASP A 32 -8.22 -10.91 6.93
N ILE A 33 -9.36 -11.45 7.32
CA ILE A 33 -10.66 -11.18 6.71
C ILE A 33 -11.61 -10.64 7.77
N LEU A 34 -12.20 -9.47 7.52
CA LEU A 34 -13.31 -8.91 8.28
C LEU A 34 -14.60 -9.06 7.46
N PRO A 35 -15.48 -9.99 7.82
CA PRO A 35 -16.77 -10.17 7.13
C PRO A 35 -17.70 -8.97 7.32
N LEU A 36 -18.61 -8.74 6.37
CA LEU A 36 -19.51 -7.58 6.35
C LEU A 36 -20.40 -7.44 7.61
N ARG A 37 -20.81 -8.57 8.17
CA ARG A 37 -21.72 -8.61 9.34
C ARG A 37 -21.05 -9.13 10.60
N SER A 38 -19.74 -9.15 10.63
CA SER A 38 -18.95 -9.59 11.78
C SER A 38 -18.18 -8.41 12.36
N GLY A 39 -18.09 -8.35 13.69
CA GLY A 39 -17.17 -7.47 14.40
C GLY A 39 -15.79 -8.10 14.61
N HIS A 40 -15.52 -9.25 14.03
CA HIS A 40 -14.34 -10.06 14.34
C HIS A 40 -13.57 -10.41 13.07
N ILE A 41 -12.25 -10.43 13.19
CA ILE A 41 -11.35 -10.84 12.11
C ILE A 41 -11.15 -12.34 12.15
N SER A 42 -11.14 -12.95 10.97
CA SER A 42 -10.75 -14.36 10.78
C SER A 42 -9.41 -14.39 10.07
N ARG A 43 -8.41 -15.01 10.69
CA ARG A 43 -7.05 -15.12 10.21
C ARG A 43 -6.80 -16.46 9.53
N PHE A 44 -6.44 -16.39 8.27
CA PHE A 44 -5.95 -17.51 7.49
C PHE A 44 -4.45 -17.35 7.30
N SER A 45 -3.67 -18.34 7.68
CA SER A 45 -2.22 -18.26 7.55
C SER A 45 -1.61 -19.59 7.15
N CYS A 46 -0.48 -19.55 6.49
CA CYS A 46 0.36 -20.71 6.24
C CYS A 46 1.84 -20.34 6.43
N ARG A 47 2.64 -21.34 6.78
CA ARG A 47 4.09 -21.17 6.88
C ARG A 47 4.68 -20.99 5.49
N ARG A 48 5.60 -20.04 5.35
CA ARG A 48 6.33 -19.82 4.10
C ARG A 48 7.24 -21.00 3.78
N ARG A 49 7.36 -21.27 2.51
CA ARG A 49 8.38 -22.18 1.98
C ARG A 49 9.53 -21.34 1.44
N GLY A 50 10.70 -21.49 2.04
CA GLY A 50 11.88 -20.64 1.72
C GLY A 50 12.34 -20.67 0.26
N ASP A 51 11.92 -21.67 -0.51
CA ASP A 51 12.18 -21.85 -1.94
C ASP A 51 11.15 -21.12 -2.84
N ARG A 52 10.10 -20.53 -2.28
CA ARG A 52 8.96 -19.95 -3.01
C ARG A 52 8.78 -18.45 -2.76
N LYS A 53 8.15 -17.80 -3.74
CA LYS A 53 7.73 -16.40 -3.60
C LYS A 53 6.50 -16.32 -2.68
N PRO A 54 6.35 -15.27 -1.87
CA PRO A 54 5.15 -15.08 -1.05
C PRO A 54 3.83 -15.15 -1.82
N ALA A 55 3.84 -14.81 -3.10
CA ALA A 55 2.69 -14.95 -3.99
C ALA A 55 2.26 -16.39 -4.21
N ASP A 56 3.20 -17.34 -4.27
CA ASP A 56 2.91 -18.75 -4.48
C ASP A 56 2.36 -19.38 -3.20
N ASP A 57 2.86 -18.95 -2.03
CA ASP A 57 2.32 -19.36 -0.74
C ASP A 57 0.90 -18.80 -0.52
N LEU A 58 0.65 -17.55 -0.87
CA LEU A 58 -0.71 -16.99 -0.87
C LEU A 58 -1.65 -17.76 -1.79
N LYS A 59 -1.17 -18.12 -3.00
CA LYS A 59 -1.96 -18.94 -3.91
C LYS A 59 -2.35 -20.27 -3.28
N ALA A 60 -1.39 -20.96 -2.65
CA ALA A 60 -1.62 -22.23 -1.97
C ALA A 60 -2.64 -22.06 -0.83
N LEU A 61 -2.49 -21.03 0.00
CA LEU A 61 -3.43 -20.72 1.09
C LEU A 61 -4.87 -20.50 0.57
N VAL A 62 -5.02 -19.70 -0.50
CA VAL A 62 -6.32 -19.38 -1.09
C VAL A 62 -6.98 -20.62 -1.69
N LEU A 63 -6.20 -21.45 -2.40
CA LEU A 63 -6.72 -22.70 -2.99
C LEU A 63 -7.13 -23.68 -1.90
N GLN A 64 -6.28 -23.94 -0.92
CA GLN A 64 -6.57 -24.81 0.20
C GLN A 64 -7.85 -24.39 0.97
N SER A 65 -7.95 -23.09 1.29
CA SER A 65 -9.15 -22.56 1.96
C SER A 65 -10.41 -22.65 1.08
N GLY A 66 -10.25 -22.51 -0.22
CA GLY A 66 -11.33 -22.66 -1.20
C GLY A 66 -11.81 -24.11 -1.35
N GLU A 67 -10.89 -25.07 -1.41
CA GLU A 67 -11.19 -26.51 -1.43
C GLU A 67 -11.91 -26.92 -0.16
N GLU A 68 -11.40 -26.54 1.00
CA GLU A 68 -12.04 -26.82 2.29
C GLU A 68 -13.46 -26.23 2.39
N TRP A 69 -13.65 -24.99 1.91
CA TRP A 69 -14.98 -24.39 1.85
C TRP A 69 -15.92 -25.20 0.93
N HIS A 70 -15.42 -25.64 -0.22
CA HIS A 70 -16.20 -26.42 -1.18
C HIS A 70 -16.59 -27.77 -0.60
N ASP A 71 -15.68 -28.47 0.07
CA ASP A 71 -15.94 -29.75 0.75
C ASP A 71 -17.00 -29.60 1.84
N LEU A 72 -16.90 -28.54 2.65
CA LEU A 72 -17.91 -28.23 3.65
C LEU A 72 -19.28 -27.94 3.03
N VAL A 73 -19.33 -27.23 1.91
CA VAL A 73 -20.58 -26.96 1.20
C VAL A 73 -21.17 -28.25 0.67
N SER A 74 -20.36 -29.15 0.12
CA SER A 74 -20.79 -30.43 -0.41
C SER A 74 -21.34 -31.35 0.69
N ASN A 75 -20.70 -31.36 1.86
CA ASN A 75 -21.10 -32.20 2.99
C ASN A 75 -22.31 -31.65 3.76
N LEU A 76 -22.41 -30.34 3.90
CA LEU A 76 -23.40 -29.65 4.74
C LEU A 76 -24.57 -29.06 3.93
N HIS A 77 -24.50 -29.13 2.61
CA HIS A 77 -25.49 -28.59 1.67
C HIS A 77 -25.84 -27.09 1.92
N SER A 78 -24.96 -26.34 2.60
CA SER A 78 -25.22 -24.96 2.96
C SER A 78 -23.95 -24.09 2.86
N LYS A 79 -23.92 -23.18 1.89
CA LYS A 79 -22.85 -22.18 1.71
C LYS A 79 -22.69 -21.28 2.93
N GLY A 80 -23.80 -20.84 3.51
CA GLY A 80 -23.80 -19.98 4.68
C GLY A 80 -23.18 -20.63 5.91
N TYR A 81 -23.52 -21.90 6.14
CA TYR A 81 -22.95 -22.65 7.27
C TYR A 81 -21.45 -22.93 7.08
N ALA A 82 -21.03 -23.37 5.91
CA ALA A 82 -19.63 -23.59 5.57
C ALA A 82 -18.81 -22.32 5.78
N THR A 83 -19.31 -21.18 5.32
CA THR A 83 -18.69 -19.87 5.51
C THR A 83 -18.56 -19.52 7.00
N LEU A 84 -19.63 -19.61 7.76
CA LEU A 84 -19.60 -19.29 9.19
C LEU A 84 -18.70 -20.25 9.97
N PHE A 85 -18.69 -21.53 9.63
CA PHE A 85 -17.82 -22.52 10.25
C PHE A 85 -16.34 -22.16 10.09
N LEU A 86 -15.90 -21.89 8.84
CA LEU A 86 -14.51 -21.53 8.56
C LEU A 86 -14.11 -20.21 9.19
N LEU A 87 -14.98 -19.19 9.12
CA LEU A 87 -14.71 -17.91 9.75
C LEU A 87 -14.58 -18.01 11.27
N ARG A 88 -15.45 -18.78 11.94
CA ARG A 88 -15.38 -18.99 13.40
C ARG A 88 -14.15 -19.78 13.80
N ARG A 89 -13.82 -20.84 13.06
CA ARG A 89 -12.64 -21.66 13.35
C ARG A 89 -11.34 -20.84 13.27
N ASN A 90 -11.29 -19.90 12.35
CA ASN A 90 -10.14 -19.05 12.12
C ASN A 90 -10.26 -17.68 12.81
N HIS A 91 -11.19 -17.53 13.77
CA HIS A 91 -11.35 -16.28 14.50
C HIS A 91 -10.12 -15.99 15.36
N ASP A 92 -9.58 -14.79 15.20
CA ASP A 92 -8.45 -14.29 16.01
C ASP A 92 -8.95 -13.21 16.98
N HIS A 93 -9.00 -13.56 18.26
CA HIS A 93 -9.47 -12.68 19.32
C HIS A 93 -8.50 -11.54 19.65
N SER A 94 -7.26 -11.63 19.22
CA SER A 94 -6.22 -10.62 19.48
C SER A 94 -6.31 -9.42 18.53
N LEU A 95 -7.02 -9.59 17.41
CA LEU A 95 -7.08 -8.57 16.34
C LEU A 95 -8.29 -7.66 16.50
N GLN A 96 -8.02 -6.37 16.34
CA GLN A 96 -9.07 -5.36 16.28
C GLN A 96 -9.53 -5.13 14.82
N PRO A 97 -10.84 -4.95 14.56
CA PRO A 97 -11.37 -4.72 13.23
C PRO A 97 -10.72 -3.54 12.48
N GLU A 98 -10.18 -2.58 13.23
CA GLU A 98 -9.49 -1.40 12.72
C GLU A 98 -8.21 -1.75 11.97
N SER A 99 -7.55 -2.86 12.34
CA SER A 99 -6.29 -3.29 11.71
C SER A 99 -6.41 -3.63 10.22
N VAL A 100 -7.60 -4.00 9.76
CA VAL A 100 -7.87 -4.34 8.34
C VAL A 100 -8.69 -3.27 7.61
N LYS A 101 -9.15 -2.22 8.31
CA LYS A 101 -9.89 -1.11 7.70
C LYS A 101 -8.90 -0.10 7.12
N PRO A 102 -8.89 0.10 5.80
CA PRO A 102 -7.97 1.06 5.21
C PRO A 102 -8.39 2.50 5.49
N ASP A 103 -7.44 3.29 5.98
CA ASP A 103 -7.62 4.73 6.16
C ASP A 103 -7.46 5.47 4.84
N CYS A 104 -8.18 6.61 4.72
CA CYS A 104 -7.99 7.53 3.62
C CYS A 104 -6.77 8.40 3.90
N ARG A 105 -5.68 8.17 3.20
CA ARG A 105 -4.47 8.98 3.31
C ARG A 105 -4.24 9.80 2.05
N THR A 106 -3.93 11.05 2.28
CA THR A 106 -3.59 12.00 1.22
C THR A 106 -2.08 12.10 1.12
N ARG A 107 -1.55 11.88 -0.08
CA ARG A 107 -0.12 12.01 -0.37
C ARG A 107 0.13 13.03 -1.47
N PRO A 108 1.21 13.80 -1.41
CA PRO A 108 1.57 14.69 -2.49
C PRO A 108 1.89 13.90 -3.75
N ARG A 109 1.38 14.38 -4.87
CA ARG A 109 1.63 13.82 -6.20
C ARG A 109 2.73 14.61 -6.87
N PHE A 110 3.73 13.91 -7.38
CA PHE A 110 4.82 14.50 -8.15
C PHE A 110 4.89 13.87 -9.53
N SER A 111 5.01 14.70 -10.54
CA SER A 111 5.38 14.30 -11.90
C SER A 111 6.81 13.77 -11.93
N ARG A 112 7.22 13.17 -13.07
CA ARG A 112 8.61 12.73 -13.25
C ARG A 112 9.59 13.90 -13.10
N LYS A 113 9.27 15.04 -13.74
CA LYS A 113 10.11 16.24 -13.71
C LYS A 113 10.26 16.81 -12.30
N GLU A 114 9.19 16.84 -11.51
CA GLU A 114 9.24 17.31 -10.12
C GLU A 114 10.08 16.37 -9.23
N ARG A 115 9.98 15.05 -9.43
CA ARG A 115 10.84 14.09 -8.71
C ARG A 115 12.33 14.24 -9.05
N GLU A 116 12.65 14.51 -10.30
CA GLU A 116 14.02 14.82 -10.73
C GLU A 116 14.49 16.14 -10.12
N SER A 117 13.65 17.17 -10.09
CA SER A 117 13.94 18.46 -9.45
C SER A 117 14.16 18.32 -7.92
N MET A 118 13.38 17.49 -7.23
CA MET A 118 13.61 17.19 -5.82
C MET A 118 14.98 16.57 -5.58
N LYS A 119 15.39 15.62 -6.44
CA LYS A 119 16.73 15.00 -6.35
C LYS A 119 17.84 16.02 -6.59
N THR A 120 17.69 16.85 -7.64
CA THR A 120 18.65 17.92 -7.95
C THR A 120 18.82 18.88 -6.79
N LEU A 121 17.75 19.27 -6.12
CA LEU A 121 17.78 20.14 -4.94
C LEU A 121 18.11 19.40 -3.64
N ASN A 122 18.10 18.09 -3.62
CA ASN A 122 18.23 17.25 -2.43
C ASN A 122 17.16 17.57 -1.35
N ILE A 123 15.89 17.68 -1.78
CA ILE A 123 14.75 17.99 -0.91
C ILE A 123 13.90 16.74 -0.74
N GLY A 124 13.52 16.43 0.50
CA GLY A 124 12.61 15.34 0.83
C GLY A 124 11.13 15.73 0.78
N VAL A 125 10.25 14.73 0.74
CA VAL A 125 8.78 14.93 0.76
C VAL A 125 8.36 15.66 2.04
N ASN A 126 8.96 15.32 3.18
CA ASN A 126 8.64 15.94 4.46
C ASN A 126 8.97 17.45 4.49
N ASP A 127 9.99 17.86 3.76
CA ASP A 127 10.34 19.28 3.62
C ASP A 127 9.26 20.05 2.86
N LEU A 128 8.69 19.42 1.84
CA LEU A 128 7.65 19.99 0.99
C LEU A 128 6.27 20.02 1.67
N LEU A 129 6.03 19.13 2.64
CA LEU A 129 4.80 19.10 3.41
C LEU A 129 4.81 20.05 4.61
N SER A 130 5.95 20.65 4.93
CA SER A 130 6.06 21.59 6.02
C SER A 130 5.47 22.97 5.64
N ALA A 131 4.98 23.71 6.63
CA ALA A 131 4.52 25.08 6.43
C ALA A 131 5.61 26.02 5.87
N GLN A 132 6.87 25.61 5.96
CA GLN A 132 8.04 26.37 5.48
C GLN A 132 8.60 25.79 4.16
N SER A 133 7.82 25.06 3.39
CA SER A 133 8.27 24.41 2.15
C SER A 133 9.00 25.35 1.19
N VAL A 134 8.46 26.55 0.97
CA VAL A 134 9.06 27.57 0.10
C VAL A 134 10.43 28.03 0.62
N LEU A 135 10.57 28.22 1.93
CA LEU A 135 11.85 28.61 2.54
C LEU A 135 12.89 27.51 2.41
N LYS A 136 12.48 26.24 2.59
CA LYS A 136 13.36 25.09 2.43
C LYS A 136 13.83 24.93 0.98
N ILE A 137 12.93 25.10 0.01
CA ILE A 137 13.28 25.09 -1.43
C ILE A 137 14.32 26.18 -1.74
N LYS A 138 14.09 27.41 -1.27
CA LYS A 138 15.03 28.54 -1.48
C LYS A 138 16.36 28.30 -0.80
N SER A 139 16.37 27.75 0.42
CA SER A 139 17.58 27.42 1.16
C SER A 139 18.42 26.37 0.45
N ALA A 140 17.78 25.26 0.03
CA ALA A 140 18.45 24.20 -0.71
C ALA A 140 19.06 24.71 -2.03
N TYR A 141 18.33 25.54 -2.76
CA TYR A 141 18.85 26.18 -3.96
C TYR A 141 20.08 27.04 -3.64
N LYS A 142 20.00 27.94 -2.63
CA LYS A 142 21.13 28.80 -2.25
C LYS A 142 22.40 28.03 -1.88
N GLN A 143 22.25 26.93 -1.15
CA GLN A 143 23.37 26.07 -0.77
C GLN A 143 24.05 25.47 -2.01
N LYS A 144 23.27 24.89 -2.91
CA LYS A 144 23.80 24.26 -4.14
C LYS A 144 24.30 25.29 -5.16
N ALA A 145 23.62 26.41 -5.28
CA ALA A 145 24.04 27.48 -6.19
C ALA A 145 25.46 28.03 -5.87
N LYS A 146 25.84 28.09 -4.58
CA LYS A 146 27.21 28.47 -4.19
C LYS A 146 28.26 27.46 -4.67
N LEU A 147 27.91 26.15 -4.70
CA LEU A 147 28.82 25.09 -5.11
C LEU A 147 28.97 24.96 -6.62
N HIS A 148 27.89 25.25 -7.38
CA HIS A 148 27.85 25.10 -8.83
C HIS A 148 27.92 26.44 -9.60
N HIS A 149 28.25 27.55 -8.90
CA HIS A 149 28.34 28.87 -9.56
C HIS A 149 29.49 28.90 -10.56
N PRO A 150 29.26 29.39 -11.80
CA PRO A 150 30.30 29.47 -12.82
C PRO A 150 31.55 30.29 -12.35
N ASP A 151 31.35 31.37 -11.60
CA ASP A 151 32.43 32.21 -11.09
C ASP A 151 33.31 31.51 -10.04
N MET A 152 32.79 30.42 -9.48
CA MET A 152 33.53 29.56 -8.51
C MET A 152 34.07 28.29 -9.15
N GLY A 153 34.07 28.19 -10.49
CA GLY A 153 34.52 27.05 -11.25
C GLY A 153 33.50 25.92 -11.40
N GLY A 154 32.22 26.21 -11.10
CA GLY A 154 31.13 25.25 -11.32
C GLY A 154 30.72 25.12 -12.80
N ASP A 155 30.05 23.99 -13.14
CA ASP A 155 29.55 23.74 -14.48
C ASP A 155 28.29 24.58 -14.75
N ALA A 156 28.27 25.31 -15.87
CA ALA A 156 27.16 26.16 -16.29
C ALA A 156 25.88 25.36 -16.58
N GLU A 157 26.01 24.12 -17.08
CA GLU A 157 24.87 23.24 -17.35
C GLU A 157 24.25 22.73 -16.05
N ASP A 158 25.05 22.35 -15.06
CA ASP A 158 24.57 21.95 -13.74
C ASP A 158 23.91 23.11 -13.02
N PHE A 159 24.46 24.32 -13.14
CA PHE A 159 23.84 25.52 -12.58
C PHE A 159 22.48 25.82 -13.24
N ARG A 160 22.37 25.67 -14.55
CA ARG A 160 21.10 25.82 -15.27
C ARG A 160 20.07 24.79 -14.80
N ARG A 161 20.45 23.51 -14.71
CA ARG A 161 19.57 22.44 -14.21
C ARG A 161 19.10 22.73 -12.78
N LEU A 162 19.97 23.25 -11.94
CA LEU A 162 19.64 23.62 -10.57
C LEU A 162 18.62 24.78 -10.53
N ALA A 163 18.79 25.78 -11.38
CA ALA A 163 17.85 26.90 -11.50
C ALA A 163 16.46 26.45 -12.01
N GLU A 164 16.43 25.55 -13.00
CA GLU A 164 15.20 24.96 -13.52
C GLU A 164 14.48 24.14 -12.43
N ALA A 165 15.24 23.33 -11.69
CA ALA A 165 14.71 22.55 -10.58
C ALA A 165 14.11 23.42 -9.47
N HIS A 166 14.77 24.51 -9.11
CA HIS A 166 14.28 25.49 -8.16
C HIS A 166 12.94 26.10 -8.61
N GLN A 167 12.88 26.57 -9.86
CA GLN A 167 11.66 27.14 -10.42
C GLN A 167 10.51 26.15 -10.45
N GLN A 168 10.78 24.91 -10.87
CA GLN A 168 9.77 23.82 -10.91
C GLN A 168 9.20 23.52 -9.53
N MET A 169 10.05 23.46 -8.49
CA MET A 169 9.60 23.18 -7.14
C MET A 169 8.86 24.37 -6.51
N LEU A 170 9.19 25.60 -6.83
CA LEU A 170 8.41 26.77 -6.41
C LEU A 170 7.02 26.80 -7.07
N LEU A 171 6.89 26.38 -8.33
CA LEU A 171 5.59 26.23 -9.00
C LEU A 171 4.73 25.16 -8.32
N TRP A 172 5.32 24.00 -8.01
CA TRP A 172 4.62 22.97 -7.27
C TRP A 172 4.17 23.46 -5.88
N ALA A 173 5.02 24.16 -5.14
CA ALA A 173 4.69 24.70 -3.82
C ALA A 173 3.55 25.74 -3.83
N LYS A 174 3.35 26.45 -4.94
CA LYS A 174 2.22 27.39 -5.11
C LYS A 174 0.89 26.67 -5.34
N ASN A 175 0.90 25.51 -6.00
CA ASN A 175 -0.28 24.72 -6.29
C ASN A 175 0.00 23.22 -6.14
N PRO A 176 0.16 22.75 -4.91
CA PRO A 176 0.54 21.36 -4.64
C PRO A 176 -0.59 20.41 -5.02
N GLN A 177 -0.23 19.36 -5.75
CA GLN A 177 -1.15 18.30 -6.15
C GLN A 177 -1.10 17.16 -5.16
N PHE A 178 -2.28 16.64 -4.79
CA PHE A 178 -2.42 15.51 -3.88
C PHE A 178 -3.25 14.40 -4.50
N THR A 179 -2.97 13.16 -4.08
CA THR A 179 -3.83 12.00 -4.33
C THR A 179 -4.27 11.42 -3.02
N SER A 180 -5.57 11.16 -2.89
CA SER A 180 -6.13 10.44 -1.76
C SER A 180 -6.29 8.98 -2.13
N ARG A 181 -5.83 8.07 -1.25
CA ARG A 181 -5.95 6.63 -1.44
C ARG A 181 -6.32 5.97 -0.13
N LYS A 182 -7.33 5.10 -0.19
CA LYS A 182 -7.64 4.20 0.93
C LYS A 182 -6.74 2.99 0.84
N ALA A 183 -5.83 2.84 1.77
CA ALA A 183 -4.94 1.69 1.87
C ALA A 183 -4.37 1.55 3.28
N LEU A 184 -3.91 0.36 3.61
CA LEU A 184 -3.13 0.10 4.81
C LEU A 184 -1.66 0.46 4.57
N THR A 185 -0.89 0.71 5.64
CA THR A 185 0.49 1.21 5.52
C THR A 185 1.42 0.13 4.97
N ASP A 186 1.40 -1.06 5.54
CA ASP A 186 2.43 -2.09 5.33
C ASP A 186 1.89 -3.36 4.66
N CYS A 187 0.61 -3.38 4.31
CA CYS A 187 -0.02 -4.56 3.73
C CYS A 187 -1.00 -4.23 2.61
N TRP A 188 -1.26 -5.21 1.75
CA TRP A 188 -2.31 -5.11 0.75
C TRP A 188 -3.68 -5.07 1.43
N SER A 189 -4.53 -4.14 1.03
CA SER A 189 -5.88 -3.98 1.55
C SER A 189 -6.93 -4.25 0.49
N TYR A 190 -7.97 -4.99 0.86
CA TYR A 190 -9.11 -5.30 0.03
C TYR A 190 -10.36 -4.56 0.54
N ASP A 191 -11.12 -4.00 -0.39
CA ASP A 191 -12.44 -3.45 -0.11
C ASP A 191 -13.50 -4.26 -0.84
N GLY A 192 -14.40 -4.89 -0.07
CA GLY A 192 -15.46 -5.74 -0.58
C GLY A 192 -16.53 -5.00 -1.38
N PHE A 193 -16.77 -3.71 -1.12
CA PHE A 193 -17.72 -2.93 -1.91
C PHE A 193 -17.22 -2.65 -3.32
N THR A 194 -15.96 -2.30 -3.45
CA THR A 194 -15.35 -2.03 -4.77
C THR A 194 -14.77 -3.29 -5.41
N ASN A 195 -14.68 -4.38 -4.66
CA ASN A 195 -14.02 -5.64 -5.05
C ASN A 195 -12.61 -5.42 -5.60
N ARG A 196 -11.84 -4.56 -4.93
CA ARG A 196 -10.49 -4.16 -5.35
C ARG A 196 -9.45 -4.37 -4.25
N TRP A 197 -8.30 -4.86 -4.67
CA TRP A 197 -7.08 -4.84 -3.88
C TRP A 197 -6.32 -3.54 -4.14
N VAL A 198 -5.80 -2.96 -3.09
CA VAL A 198 -4.96 -1.75 -3.11
C VAL A 198 -3.61 -2.09 -2.49
N PRO A 199 -2.49 -1.77 -3.15
CA PRO A 199 -1.17 -2.02 -2.59
C PRO A 199 -0.92 -1.16 -1.35
N PRO A 200 0.07 -1.53 -0.52
CA PRO A 200 0.52 -0.72 0.62
C PRO A 200 0.80 0.73 0.26
N LEU A 201 0.71 1.60 1.24
CA LEU A 201 0.97 3.05 1.09
C LEU A 201 2.44 3.35 0.90
#